data_5d36542a77ce2edc640c0250e470c7de
#
_entry.id   5d36542a77ce2edc640c0250e470c7de
#
_cell.length_a   1.000
_cell.length_b   1.000
_cell.length_c   1.000
_cell.angle_alpha   90.00
_cell.angle_beta   90.00
_cell.angle_gamma   90.00
#
_symmetry.space_group_name_H-M   'P 1'
#
loop_
_entity.id
_entity.type
_entity.pdbx_description
1 polymer ?
#
loop_
_entity_poly.entity_id
_entity_poly.type
_entity_poly.pdbx_seq_one_letter_code
_entity_poly.pdbx_strand_id
1 'polypeptide(L)'
;MTFTELCRPIFEQAINDYHKTDNVDAPINNPYPLKSIEYYLYLKNWIDTVQWHFEDIIRDPHIDPAEALVLKRRIDKSNQDRTDLVELIDSYFL
;
A
#
# COMPACT_ATOMS: atom_id res chain seq x y z
N MET A 1 8.59 20.99 11.36
CA MET A 1 7.60 20.09 10.71
C MET A 1 7.48 18.82 11.52
N THR A 2 6.26 18.44 11.89
CA THR A 2 6.01 17.16 12.57
C THR A 2 5.98 16.02 11.56
N PHE A 3 6.12 14.79 12.05
CA PHE A 3 5.98 13.59 11.21
C PHE A 3 4.58 13.53 10.54
N THR A 4 3.54 13.89 11.28
CA THR A 4 2.17 13.93 10.75
C THR A 4 2.05 14.94 9.61
N GLU A 5 2.64 16.12 9.75
CA GLU A 5 2.64 17.14 8.70
C GLU A 5 3.38 16.68 7.44
N LEU A 6 4.46 15.91 7.61
CA LEU A 6 5.19 15.31 6.50
C LEU A 6 4.35 14.24 5.78
N CYS A 7 3.73 13.34 6.56
CA CYS A 7 3.06 12.16 6.02
C CYS A 7 1.73 12.46 5.37
N ARG A 8 0.96 13.40 5.91
CA ARG A 8 -0.41 13.66 5.48
C ARG A 8 -0.56 13.97 3.99
N PRO A 9 0.17 14.91 3.41
CA PRO A 9 0.05 15.17 1.97
C PRO A 9 0.51 14.00 1.11
N ILE A 10 1.50 13.23 1.58
CA ILE A 10 2.00 12.04 0.88
C ILE A 10 0.94 10.95 0.85
N PHE A 11 0.28 10.69 1.97
CA PHE A 11 -0.78 9.70 2.07
C PHE A 11 -2.00 10.09 1.23
N GLU A 12 -2.39 11.36 1.27
CA GLU A 12 -3.49 11.86 0.44
C GLU A 12 -3.17 11.71 -1.04
N GLN A 13 -1.95 12.00 -1.43
CA GLN A 13 -1.49 11.83 -2.82
C GLN A 13 -1.57 10.37 -3.25
N ALA A 14 -1.08 9.44 -2.42
CA ALA A 14 -1.11 8.01 -2.74
C ALA A 14 -2.54 7.50 -2.88
N ILE A 15 -3.43 7.87 -1.97
CA ILE A 15 -4.84 7.46 -2.01
C ILE A 15 -5.52 8.02 -3.27
N ASN A 16 -5.32 9.29 -3.57
CA ASN A 16 -5.91 9.93 -4.74
C ASN A 16 -5.40 9.31 -6.04
N ASP A 17 -4.10 9.04 -6.11
CA ASP A 17 -3.50 8.42 -7.29
C ASP A 17 -4.02 6.99 -7.50
N TYR A 18 -4.14 6.22 -6.41
CA TYR A 18 -4.72 4.88 -6.49
C TYR A 18 -6.17 4.92 -7.00
N HIS A 19 -6.98 5.84 -6.49
CA HIS A 19 -8.39 5.94 -6.86
C HIS A 19 -8.63 6.39 -8.30
N LYS A 20 -7.61 6.84 -9.02
CA LYS A 20 -7.74 7.12 -10.45
C LYS A 20 -8.06 5.87 -11.27
N THR A 21 -7.62 4.70 -10.82
CA THR A 21 -7.85 3.43 -11.49
C THR A 21 -8.65 2.45 -10.65
N ASP A 22 -8.59 2.54 -9.31
CA ASP A 22 -9.17 1.57 -8.37
C ASP A 22 -8.80 0.12 -8.73
N ASN A 23 -7.60 -0.09 -9.23
CA ASN A 23 -7.13 -1.37 -9.73
C ASN A 23 -5.91 -1.84 -8.94
N VAL A 24 -6.05 -2.98 -8.27
CA VAL A 24 -4.97 -3.57 -7.45
C VAL A 24 -3.74 -3.95 -8.27
N ASP A 25 -3.89 -4.17 -9.57
CA ASP A 25 -2.81 -4.52 -10.49
C ASP A 25 -2.24 -3.31 -11.22
N ALA A 26 -2.71 -2.09 -10.94
CA ALA A 26 -2.20 -0.88 -11.55
C ALA A 26 -0.72 -0.67 -11.19
N PRO A 27 0.11 -0.24 -12.15
CA PRO A 27 1.50 0.08 -11.86
C PRO A 27 1.61 1.27 -10.92
N ILE A 28 2.59 1.23 -10.01
CA ILE A 28 2.84 2.29 -9.06
C ILE A 28 3.72 3.35 -9.71
N ASN A 29 3.17 4.52 -9.95
CA ASN A 29 3.91 5.68 -10.47
C ASN A 29 4.21 6.64 -9.33
N ASN A 30 5.24 6.33 -8.56
CA ASN A 30 5.62 7.10 -7.39
C ASN A 30 6.27 8.43 -7.82
N PRO A 31 5.66 9.60 -7.45
CA PRO A 31 6.16 10.90 -7.90
C PRO A 31 7.40 11.39 -7.14
N TYR A 32 7.80 10.70 -6.08
CA TYR A 32 8.90 11.15 -5.22
C TYR A 32 10.23 10.54 -5.65
N PRO A 33 11.37 11.19 -5.32
CA PRO A 33 12.68 10.66 -5.66
C PRO A 33 12.93 9.26 -5.09
N LEU A 34 13.51 8.38 -5.88
CA LEU A 34 13.82 7.01 -5.50
C LEU A 34 14.64 6.98 -4.20
N LYS A 35 14.28 6.12 -3.27
CA LYS A 35 14.90 5.93 -1.95
C LYS A 35 14.79 7.13 -1.00
N SER A 36 14.01 8.16 -1.31
CA SER A 36 13.69 9.20 -0.34
C SER A 36 12.68 8.68 0.68
N ILE A 37 12.59 9.36 1.84
CA ILE A 37 11.58 8.98 2.84
C ILE A 37 10.17 9.18 2.28
N GLU A 38 9.96 10.22 1.49
CA GLU A 38 8.68 10.49 0.83
C GLU A 38 8.31 9.35 -0.13
N TYR A 39 9.29 8.81 -0.85
CA TYR A 39 9.10 7.66 -1.74
C TYR A 39 8.59 6.44 -0.96
N TYR A 40 9.23 6.12 0.17
CA TYR A 40 8.83 4.97 0.97
C TYR A 40 7.47 5.15 1.63
N LEU A 41 7.16 6.35 2.10
CA LEU A 41 5.85 6.66 2.70
C LEU A 41 4.72 6.55 1.67
N TYR A 42 4.94 7.06 0.48
CA TYR A 42 3.99 6.94 -0.63
C TYR A 42 3.75 5.47 -0.98
N LEU A 43 4.82 4.71 -1.17
CA LEU A 43 4.74 3.30 -1.54
C LEU A 43 4.02 2.48 -0.47
N LYS A 44 4.33 2.71 0.80
CA LYS A 44 3.65 2.03 1.91
C LYS A 44 2.15 2.30 1.90
N ASN A 45 1.76 3.55 1.72
CA ASN A 45 0.34 3.91 1.70
C ASN A 45 -0.38 3.32 0.48
N TRP A 46 0.27 3.26 -0.68
CA TRP A 46 -0.27 2.59 -1.85
C TRP A 46 -0.52 1.11 -1.55
N ILE A 47 0.44 0.42 -0.96
CA ILE A 47 0.31 -0.99 -0.59
C ILE A 47 -0.81 -1.20 0.42
N ASP A 48 -0.93 -0.32 1.43
CA ASP A 48 -2.03 -0.38 2.41
C ASP A 48 -3.40 -0.26 1.71
N THR A 49 -3.52 0.63 0.73
CA THR A 49 -4.77 0.83 -0.02
C THR A 49 -5.12 -0.41 -0.85
N VAL A 50 -4.15 -1.00 -1.53
CA VAL A 50 -4.32 -2.24 -2.28
C VAL A 50 -4.76 -3.38 -1.35
N GLN A 51 -4.14 -3.49 -0.18
CA GLN A 51 -4.48 -4.52 0.80
C GLN A 51 -5.91 -4.37 1.30
N TRP A 52 -6.36 -3.16 1.57
CA TRP A 52 -7.75 -2.89 1.94
C TRP A 52 -8.72 -3.37 0.88
N HIS A 53 -8.39 -3.15 -0.39
CA HIS A 53 -9.21 -3.60 -1.50
C HIS A 53 -9.30 -5.12 -1.54
N PHE A 54 -8.18 -5.83 -1.37
CA PHE A 54 -8.17 -7.29 -1.29
C PHE A 54 -9.01 -7.80 -0.12
N GLU A 55 -8.92 -7.16 1.04
CA GLU A 55 -9.68 -7.56 2.23
C GLU A 55 -11.18 -7.37 2.02
N ASP A 56 -11.60 -6.31 1.33
CA ASP A 56 -13.00 -6.10 0.99
C ASP A 56 -13.52 -7.20 0.05
N ILE A 57 -12.73 -7.59 -0.94
CA ILE A 57 -13.11 -8.67 -1.88
C ILE A 57 -13.25 -10.01 -1.15
N ILE A 58 -12.32 -10.33 -0.26
CA ILE A 58 -12.31 -11.64 0.44
C ILE A 58 -13.45 -11.76 1.45
N ARG A 59 -14.05 -10.64 1.88
CA ARG A 59 -15.21 -10.66 2.78
C ARG A 59 -16.52 -11.02 2.10
N ASP A 60 -16.55 -11.08 0.77
CA ASP A 60 -17.74 -11.50 0.04
C ASP A 60 -18.09 -12.94 0.40
N PRO A 61 -19.29 -13.21 1.00
CA PRO A 61 -19.68 -14.56 1.40
C PRO A 61 -19.90 -15.50 0.22
N HIS A 62 -20.00 -14.96 -0.99
CA HIS A 62 -20.21 -15.73 -2.22
C HIS A 62 -18.93 -15.91 -3.05
N ILE A 63 -17.78 -15.54 -2.49
CA ILE A 63 -16.51 -15.68 -3.21
C ILE A 63 -16.19 -17.16 -3.45
N ASP A 64 -15.69 -17.47 -4.66
CA ASP A 64 -15.19 -18.80 -4.97
C ASP A 64 -14.00 -19.17 -4.06
N PRO A 65 -13.99 -20.37 -3.44
CA PRO A 65 -12.88 -20.79 -2.56
C PRO A 65 -11.50 -20.72 -3.21
N ALA A 66 -11.38 -21.00 -4.50
CA ALA A 66 -10.11 -20.89 -5.22
C ALA A 66 -9.66 -19.44 -5.34
N GLU A 67 -10.58 -18.52 -5.62
CA GLU A 67 -10.28 -17.08 -5.66
C GLU A 67 -9.91 -16.56 -4.27
N ALA A 68 -10.61 -17.02 -3.23
CA ALA A 68 -10.28 -16.64 -1.85
C ALA A 68 -8.86 -17.05 -1.47
N LEU A 69 -8.41 -18.22 -1.90
CA LEU A 69 -7.05 -18.70 -1.62
C LEU A 69 -6.00 -17.85 -2.35
N VAL A 70 -6.25 -17.49 -3.60
CA VAL A 70 -5.36 -16.60 -4.36
C VAL A 70 -5.27 -15.24 -3.70
N LEU A 71 -6.40 -14.66 -3.30
CA LEU A 71 -6.45 -13.37 -2.59
C LEU A 71 -5.71 -13.43 -1.26
N LYS A 72 -5.87 -14.50 -0.50
CA LYS A 72 -5.14 -14.67 0.76
C LYS A 72 -3.63 -14.65 0.54
N ARG A 73 -3.13 -15.33 -0.48
CA ARG A 73 -1.71 -15.32 -0.82
C ARG A 73 -1.22 -13.93 -1.21
N ARG A 74 -2.04 -13.16 -1.93
CA ARG A 74 -1.72 -11.78 -2.29
C ARG A 74 -1.69 -10.89 -1.07
N ILE A 75 -2.61 -11.05 -0.13
CA ILE A 75 -2.64 -10.34 1.15
C ILE A 75 -1.37 -10.65 1.95
N ASP A 76 -0.99 -11.93 2.05
CA ASP A 76 0.20 -12.35 2.77
C ASP A 76 1.47 -11.73 2.18
N LYS A 77 1.59 -11.70 0.85
CA LYS A 77 2.70 -11.05 0.17
C LYS A 77 2.69 -9.54 0.41
N SER A 78 1.52 -8.91 0.36
CA SER A 78 1.37 -7.49 0.63
C SER A 78 1.77 -7.13 2.06
N ASN A 79 1.41 -7.99 3.03
CA ASN A 79 1.85 -7.84 4.42
C ASN A 79 3.37 -7.91 4.55
N GLN A 80 4.03 -8.81 3.82
CA GLN A 80 5.48 -8.92 3.84
C GLN A 80 6.13 -7.67 3.25
N ASP A 81 5.64 -7.20 2.10
CA ASP A 81 6.15 -5.98 1.45
C ASP A 81 5.97 -4.76 2.37
N ARG A 82 4.83 -4.68 3.05
CA ARG A 82 4.54 -3.62 4.01
C ARG A 82 5.50 -3.66 5.20
N THR A 83 5.76 -4.85 5.75
CA THR A 83 6.70 -5.04 6.86
C THR A 83 8.10 -4.60 6.46
N ASP A 84 8.56 -4.98 5.28
CA ASP A 84 9.87 -4.59 4.76
C ASP A 84 9.97 -3.06 4.63
N LEU A 85 8.91 -2.41 4.16
CA LEU A 85 8.86 -0.95 4.05
C LEU A 85 8.87 -0.26 5.39
N VAL A 86 8.16 -0.79 6.38
CA VAL A 86 8.16 -0.25 7.76
C VAL A 86 9.58 -0.30 8.33
N GLU A 87 10.30 -1.39 8.11
CA GLU A 87 11.70 -1.51 8.55
C GLU A 87 12.60 -0.48 7.86
N LEU A 88 12.43 -0.25 6.56
CA LEU A 88 13.18 0.77 5.83
C LEU A 88 12.87 2.18 6.34
N ILE A 89 11.60 2.47 6.61
CA ILE A 89 11.16 3.77 7.13
C ILE A 89 11.76 3.99 8.53
N ASP A 90 11.68 2.98 9.40
CA ASP A 90 12.26 3.04 10.75
C ASP A 90 13.77 3.28 10.68
N SER A 91 14.47 2.59 9.79
CA SER A 91 15.91 2.77 9.59
C SER A 91 16.27 4.19 9.16
N TYR A 92 15.39 4.85 8.42
CA TYR A 92 15.63 6.23 8.00
C TYR A 92 15.67 7.20 9.19
N PHE A 93 14.90 6.92 10.24
CA PHE A 93 14.82 7.77 11.43
C PHE A 93 15.76 7.36 12.55
N LEU A 94 16.47 6.27 12.42
CA LEU A 94 17.46 5.81 13.37
C LEU A 94 18.85 6.29 12.93
#